data_d2dddb2c341930f25d239d1f8dba77fe
#
_entry.id   d2dddb2c341930f25d239d1f8dba77fe
#
_cell.length_a   1.000
_cell.length_b   1.000
_cell.length_c   1.000
_cell.angle_alpha   90.00
_cell.angle_beta   90.00
_cell.angle_gamma   90.00
#
_symmetry.space_group_name_H-M   'P 1'
#
loop_
_entity.id
_entity.type
_entity.pdbx_description
1 polymer ?
#
loop_
_entity_poly.entity_id
_entity_poly.type
_entity_poly.pdbx_seq_one_letter_code
_entity_poly.pdbx_strand_id
1 'polypeptide(L)'
;NSWYNVYNGIKGLITKNSSIKINPWPSVEKYLWLLSFIKNIPAKDKITEDICKMAIKSINLYYEIAKNHKIEFDLLSKGIIHFYHTKQDTEKAVIINNIYKKAGLCRERLTHDQLYKIEPALYKKKFDSIFYTKTDKTGDIHKFCINLTKYLLKNKKIKLVNHEVIDLKKELKKYDKLIVCAGVNSKRLARSIGDNLAIYPVKGYSVTVNHPGKNAPYTSLLDDKYKIVTSRLGKDRLRIAGTAELNGYNLDIIQDRIRPLISWCTNMFPKINTDDIKPWAGLRPMTPNMLPITKQGKDKRIWYNTGHGHLGWTLSAYTGFKIANLIEND
;
A
#
# COMPACT_ATOMS: atom_id res chain seq x y z
N ASN A 1 -9.60 -3.33 8.54
CA ASN A 1 -9.94 -3.28 9.97
C ASN A 1 -10.52 -4.64 10.40
N SER A 2 -9.97 -5.29 11.42
CA SER A 2 -10.53 -6.54 11.97
C SER A 2 -10.10 -6.73 13.42
N TRP A 3 -10.90 -7.45 14.20
CA TRP A 3 -10.53 -7.90 15.55
C TRP A 3 -9.27 -8.76 15.57
N TYR A 4 -9.02 -9.52 14.49
CA TYR A 4 -7.79 -10.27 14.31
C TYR A 4 -6.55 -9.37 14.31
N ASN A 5 -6.60 -8.20 13.67
CA ASN A 5 -5.50 -7.24 13.68
C ASN A 5 -5.32 -6.59 15.06
N VAL A 6 -6.40 -6.36 15.81
CA VAL A 6 -6.35 -5.87 17.20
C VAL A 6 -5.67 -6.92 18.09
N TYR A 7 -6.09 -8.18 17.99
CA TYR A 7 -5.48 -9.29 18.72
C TYR A 7 -3.98 -9.43 18.40
N ASN A 8 -3.61 -9.41 17.12
CA ASN A 8 -2.20 -9.47 16.71
C ASN A 8 -1.40 -8.25 17.18
N GLY A 9 -2.01 -7.09 17.26
CA GLY A 9 -1.38 -5.88 17.82
C GLY A 9 -1.08 -6.07 19.32
N ILE A 10 -2.04 -6.59 20.09
CA ILE A 10 -1.85 -6.91 21.52
C ILE A 10 -0.78 -8.00 21.69
N LYS A 11 -0.86 -9.08 20.89
CA LYS A 11 0.17 -10.13 20.88
C LYS A 11 1.55 -9.57 20.54
N GLY A 12 1.63 -8.57 19.67
CA GLY A 12 2.85 -7.89 19.28
C GLY A 12 3.52 -7.07 20.37
N LEU A 13 2.81 -6.74 21.47
CA LEU A 13 3.42 -6.15 22.68
C LEU A 13 4.32 -7.16 23.42
N ILE A 14 3.97 -8.44 23.35
CA ILE A 14 4.60 -9.52 24.14
C ILE A 14 5.57 -10.35 23.27
N THR A 15 5.26 -10.56 21.98
CA THR A 15 6.03 -11.45 21.11
C THR A 15 6.94 -10.68 20.14
N LYS A 16 8.22 -11.09 20.04
CA LYS A 16 9.21 -10.48 19.11
C LYS A 16 8.84 -10.66 17.63
N ASN A 17 8.19 -11.76 17.27
CA ASN A 17 7.95 -12.17 15.88
C ASN A 17 6.55 -11.83 15.34
N SER A 18 5.79 -10.95 15.98
CA SER A 18 4.49 -10.54 15.47
C SER A 18 4.61 -9.70 14.19
N SER A 19 3.71 -9.93 13.22
CA SER A 19 3.61 -9.10 12.00
C SER A 19 3.21 -7.65 12.31
N ILE A 20 2.55 -7.42 13.45
CA ILE A 20 2.17 -6.09 13.94
C ILE A 20 2.87 -5.85 15.28
N LYS A 21 3.58 -4.73 15.41
CA LYS A 21 4.22 -4.30 16.65
C LYS A 21 3.71 -2.93 17.07
N ILE A 22 3.44 -2.78 18.34
CA ILE A 22 3.01 -1.49 18.92
C ILE A 22 4.08 -1.08 19.94
N ASN A 23 4.64 0.11 19.76
CA ASN A 23 5.51 0.70 20.78
C ASN A 23 4.67 1.01 22.02
N PRO A 24 5.02 0.49 23.21
CA PRO A 24 4.22 0.68 24.43
C PRO A 24 4.24 2.12 24.96
N TRP A 25 5.22 2.95 24.59
CA TRP A 25 5.32 4.33 25.08
C TRP A 25 4.01 5.08 24.88
N PRO A 26 3.51 5.79 25.90
CA PRO A 26 2.26 6.51 25.86
C PRO A 26 2.30 7.61 24.79
N SER A 27 1.25 7.66 23.97
CA SER A 27 1.03 8.69 22.97
C SER A 27 -0.46 8.89 22.80
N VAL A 28 -0.97 10.04 23.21
CA VAL A 28 -2.39 10.39 23.11
C VAL A 28 -2.88 10.21 21.66
N GLU A 29 -2.11 10.66 20.69
CA GLU A 29 -2.47 10.52 19.29
C GLU A 29 -2.63 9.06 18.85
N LYS A 30 -1.73 8.17 19.29
CA LYS A 30 -1.79 6.75 18.99
C LYS A 30 -3.05 6.11 19.55
N TYR A 31 -3.36 6.40 20.81
CA TYR A 31 -4.53 5.82 21.46
C TYR A 31 -5.85 6.36 20.90
N LEU A 32 -5.95 7.65 20.60
CA LEU A 32 -7.11 8.22 19.92
C LEU A 32 -7.31 7.61 18.51
N TRP A 33 -6.21 7.41 17.80
CA TRP A 33 -6.25 6.75 16.49
C TRP A 33 -6.70 5.28 16.62
N LEU A 34 -6.17 4.52 17.59
CA LEU A 34 -6.56 3.14 17.85
C LEU A 34 -8.03 3.02 18.26
N LEU A 35 -8.54 3.89 19.11
CA LEU A 35 -9.96 3.94 19.48
C LEU A 35 -10.83 4.21 18.24
N SER A 36 -10.43 5.17 17.40
CA SER A 36 -11.12 5.46 16.16
C SER A 36 -11.04 4.28 15.18
N PHE A 37 -9.91 3.56 15.11
CA PHE A 37 -9.78 2.34 14.31
C PHE A 37 -10.76 1.26 14.77
N ILE A 38 -10.88 1.02 16.09
CA ILE A 38 -11.80 0.04 16.66
C ILE A 38 -13.26 0.40 16.32
N LYS A 39 -13.63 1.67 16.42
CA LYS A 39 -14.98 2.16 16.06
C LYS A 39 -15.35 1.90 14.61
N ASN A 40 -14.37 1.78 13.70
CA ASN A 40 -14.61 1.50 12.29
C ASN A 40 -14.64 0.00 11.94
N ILE A 41 -14.41 -0.92 12.90
CA ILE A 41 -14.43 -2.36 12.64
C ILE A 41 -15.81 -2.85 12.14
N PRO A 42 -16.95 -2.41 12.69
CA PRO A 42 -18.27 -2.84 12.19
C PRO A 42 -18.51 -2.49 10.71
N ALA A 43 -17.94 -1.39 10.22
CA ALA A 43 -18.08 -0.94 8.83
C ALA A 43 -17.09 -1.61 7.85
N LYS A 44 -16.26 -2.57 8.30
CA LYS A 44 -15.14 -3.14 7.54
C LYS A 44 -15.55 -3.68 6.16
N ASP A 45 -16.70 -4.34 6.06
CA ASP A 45 -17.12 -5.00 4.82
C ASP A 45 -17.49 -3.95 3.76
N LYS A 46 -18.24 -2.91 4.17
CA LYS A 46 -18.57 -1.77 3.31
C LYS A 46 -17.31 -1.01 2.88
N ILE A 47 -16.41 -0.76 3.81
CA ILE A 47 -15.11 -0.11 3.52
C ILE A 47 -14.29 -0.95 2.53
N THR A 48 -14.26 -2.27 2.69
CA THR A 48 -13.56 -3.19 1.78
C THR A 48 -14.16 -3.12 0.38
N GLU A 49 -15.48 -3.11 0.27
CA GLU A 49 -16.19 -2.95 -1.02
C GLU A 49 -15.86 -1.62 -1.69
N ASP A 50 -15.89 -0.51 -0.94
CA ASP A 50 -15.61 0.83 -1.45
C ASP A 50 -14.15 0.95 -1.93
N ILE A 51 -13.19 0.43 -1.17
CA ILE A 51 -11.78 0.37 -1.56
C ILE A 51 -11.60 -0.43 -2.85
N CYS A 52 -12.27 -1.58 -2.96
CA CYS A 52 -12.20 -2.43 -4.15
C CYS A 52 -12.73 -1.69 -5.40
N LYS A 53 -13.88 -1.01 -5.28
CA LYS A 53 -14.43 -0.19 -6.37
C LYS A 53 -13.50 0.95 -6.78
N MET A 54 -12.87 1.62 -5.82
CA MET A 54 -11.87 2.65 -6.10
C MET A 54 -10.64 2.07 -6.79
N ALA A 55 -10.16 0.90 -6.37
CA ALA A 55 -9.00 0.23 -6.96
C ALA A 55 -9.23 -0.16 -8.41
N ILE A 56 -10.42 -0.71 -8.73
CA ILE A 56 -10.81 -1.06 -10.11
C ILE A 56 -10.81 0.18 -11.01
N LYS A 57 -11.36 1.30 -10.54
CA LYS A 57 -11.33 2.57 -11.29
C LYS A 57 -9.90 3.10 -11.44
N SER A 58 -9.11 2.99 -10.39
CA SER A 58 -7.73 3.50 -10.36
C SER A 58 -6.82 2.77 -11.35
N ILE A 59 -6.92 1.44 -11.46
CA ILE A 59 -6.08 0.68 -12.39
C ILE A 59 -6.35 1.08 -13.85
N ASN A 60 -7.60 1.33 -14.21
CA ASN A 60 -7.95 1.78 -15.55
C ASN A 60 -7.36 3.17 -15.86
N LEU A 61 -7.46 4.11 -14.92
CA LEU A 61 -6.85 5.43 -15.04
C LEU A 61 -5.33 5.36 -15.19
N TYR A 62 -4.65 4.46 -14.46
CA TYR A 62 -3.21 4.25 -14.65
C TYR A 62 -2.87 3.81 -16.06
N TYR A 63 -3.68 2.93 -16.65
CA TYR A 63 -3.47 2.50 -18.04
C TYR A 63 -3.64 3.63 -19.02
N GLU A 64 -4.70 4.41 -18.88
CA GLU A 64 -4.96 5.55 -19.72
C GLU A 64 -3.80 6.56 -19.65
N ILE A 65 -3.38 6.93 -18.44
CA ILE A 65 -2.25 7.84 -18.23
C ILE A 65 -0.96 7.27 -18.86
N ALA A 66 -0.64 6.02 -18.56
CA ALA A 66 0.59 5.40 -19.05
C ALA A 66 0.60 5.26 -20.57
N LYS A 67 -0.52 4.84 -21.17
CA LYS A 67 -0.67 4.68 -22.62
C LYS A 67 -0.63 6.03 -23.35
N ASN A 68 -1.43 6.99 -22.91
CA ASN A 68 -1.58 8.29 -23.57
C ASN A 68 -0.30 9.12 -23.48
N HIS A 69 0.48 8.96 -22.44
CA HIS A 69 1.69 9.75 -22.19
C HIS A 69 2.98 8.94 -22.29
N LYS A 70 2.90 7.68 -22.76
CA LYS A 70 4.05 6.77 -22.93
C LYS A 70 4.91 6.67 -21.67
N ILE A 71 4.25 6.54 -20.50
CA ILE A 71 4.93 6.41 -19.21
C ILE A 71 5.34 4.95 -18.99
N GLU A 72 6.65 4.69 -19.04
CA GLU A 72 7.20 3.37 -18.76
C GLU A 72 7.47 3.20 -17.24
N PHE A 73 7.10 2.03 -16.68
CA PHE A 73 7.24 1.75 -15.24
C PHE A 73 7.35 0.24 -14.92
N ASP A 74 7.97 -0.52 -15.81
CA ASP A 74 8.14 -1.98 -15.69
C ASP A 74 6.82 -2.73 -15.44
N LEU A 75 5.78 -2.38 -16.17
CA LEU A 75 4.45 -2.96 -16.00
C LEU A 75 4.45 -4.45 -16.30
N LEU A 76 4.01 -5.27 -15.33
CA LEU A 76 3.80 -6.71 -15.47
C LEU A 76 2.31 -7.05 -15.35
N SER A 77 1.73 -7.59 -16.41
CA SER A 77 0.34 -8.06 -16.47
C SER A 77 0.26 -9.56 -16.14
N LYS A 78 0.77 -9.95 -14.96
CA LYS A 78 0.83 -11.35 -14.51
C LYS A 78 -0.17 -11.68 -13.39
N GLY A 79 -1.05 -10.74 -13.06
CA GLY A 79 -1.99 -10.90 -11.95
C GLY A 79 -1.32 -10.90 -10.58
N ILE A 80 -2.14 -11.19 -9.55
CA ILE A 80 -1.68 -11.36 -8.16
C ILE A 80 -2.23 -12.68 -7.62
N ILE A 81 -1.37 -13.46 -6.97
CA ILE A 81 -1.73 -14.70 -6.30
C ILE A 81 -1.79 -14.46 -4.79
N HIS A 82 -2.91 -14.80 -4.18
CA HIS A 82 -3.09 -14.85 -2.73
C HIS A 82 -3.15 -16.31 -2.31
N PHE A 83 -2.39 -16.72 -1.30
CA PHE A 83 -2.46 -18.07 -0.79
C PHE A 83 -2.64 -18.11 0.73
N TYR A 84 -3.31 -19.15 1.17
CA TYR A 84 -3.74 -19.36 2.54
C TYR A 84 -3.27 -20.72 3.04
N HIS A 85 -2.87 -20.80 4.32
CA HIS A 85 -2.18 -21.97 4.86
C HIS A 85 -3.11 -22.90 5.67
N THR A 86 -4.28 -22.42 6.08
CA THR A 86 -5.21 -23.18 6.93
C THR A 86 -6.65 -23.08 6.42
N LYS A 87 -7.49 -24.08 6.73
CA LYS A 87 -8.93 -24.06 6.42
C LYS A 87 -9.62 -22.80 6.98
N GLN A 88 -9.28 -22.39 8.21
CA GLN A 88 -9.85 -21.22 8.83
C GLN A 88 -9.51 -19.93 8.03
N ASP A 89 -8.30 -19.81 7.51
CA ASP A 89 -7.92 -18.66 6.68
C ASP A 89 -8.62 -18.70 5.31
N THR A 90 -8.81 -19.90 4.76
CA THR A 90 -9.59 -20.11 3.52
C THR A 90 -11.04 -19.68 3.69
N GLU A 91 -11.70 -20.05 4.79
CA GLU A 91 -13.08 -19.62 5.06
C GLU A 91 -13.22 -18.10 5.10
N LYS A 92 -12.29 -17.44 5.80
CA LYS A 92 -12.23 -15.96 5.80
C LYS A 92 -12.00 -15.38 4.40
N ALA A 93 -11.13 -16.01 3.62
CA ALA A 93 -10.85 -15.60 2.25
C ALA A 93 -12.07 -15.72 1.33
N VAL A 94 -12.89 -16.75 1.50
CA VAL A 94 -14.15 -16.94 0.76
C VAL A 94 -15.15 -15.81 1.08
N ILE A 95 -15.30 -15.44 2.35
CA ILE A 95 -16.17 -14.33 2.77
C ILE A 95 -15.72 -13.02 2.09
N ILE A 96 -14.41 -12.73 2.15
CA ILE A 96 -13.85 -11.52 1.53
C ILE A 96 -14.01 -11.56 0.00
N ASN A 97 -13.86 -12.75 -0.61
CA ASN A 97 -14.03 -12.92 -2.05
C ASN A 97 -15.46 -12.59 -2.51
N ASN A 98 -16.48 -12.90 -1.69
CA ASN A 98 -17.87 -12.50 -1.98
C ASN A 98 -18.05 -10.98 -1.97
N ILE A 99 -17.34 -10.25 -1.07
CA ILE A 99 -17.36 -8.79 -1.05
C ILE A 99 -16.68 -8.24 -2.32
N TYR A 100 -15.55 -8.79 -2.72
CA TYR A 100 -14.85 -8.41 -3.94
C TYR A 100 -15.71 -8.65 -5.19
N LYS A 101 -16.42 -9.78 -5.26
CA LYS A 101 -17.34 -10.09 -6.36
C LYS A 101 -18.46 -9.06 -6.46
N LYS A 102 -19.06 -8.65 -5.32
CA LYS A 102 -20.05 -7.55 -5.28
C LYS A 102 -19.50 -6.22 -5.77
N ALA A 103 -18.20 -5.97 -5.52
CA ALA A 103 -17.50 -4.77 -5.99
C ALA A 103 -17.09 -4.84 -7.47
N GLY A 104 -17.28 -5.97 -8.15
CA GLY A 104 -16.91 -6.17 -9.55
C GLY A 104 -15.53 -6.78 -9.77
N LEU A 105 -14.84 -7.26 -8.72
CA LEU A 105 -13.54 -7.93 -8.85
C LEU A 105 -13.73 -9.45 -8.86
N CYS A 106 -13.30 -10.10 -9.94
CA CYS A 106 -13.29 -11.55 -10.04
C CYS A 106 -11.94 -12.12 -9.58
N ARG A 107 -11.99 -13.00 -8.56
CA ARG A 107 -10.84 -13.79 -8.10
C ARG A 107 -11.14 -15.26 -8.30
N GLU A 108 -10.27 -15.94 -9.03
CA GLU A 108 -10.40 -17.35 -9.34
C GLU A 108 -9.71 -18.21 -8.27
N ARG A 109 -10.36 -19.30 -7.86
CA ARG A 109 -9.70 -20.29 -7.01
C ARG A 109 -8.92 -21.25 -7.92
N LEU A 110 -7.61 -21.41 -7.66
CA LEU A 110 -6.73 -22.26 -8.44
C LEU A 110 -6.51 -23.60 -7.78
N THR A 111 -6.29 -24.63 -8.63
CA THR A 111 -5.62 -25.87 -8.22
C THR A 111 -4.10 -25.64 -8.13
N HIS A 112 -3.37 -26.58 -7.50
CA HIS A 112 -1.91 -26.51 -7.45
C HIS A 112 -1.28 -26.63 -8.84
N ASP A 113 -1.84 -27.44 -9.74
CA ASP A 113 -1.33 -27.58 -11.12
C ASP A 113 -1.50 -26.28 -11.91
N GLN A 114 -2.61 -25.57 -11.73
CA GLN A 114 -2.82 -24.26 -12.31
C GLN A 114 -1.84 -23.22 -11.72
N LEU A 115 -1.62 -23.26 -10.39
CA LEU A 115 -0.63 -22.41 -9.72
C LEU A 115 0.76 -22.60 -10.34
N TYR A 116 1.21 -23.84 -10.49
CA TYR A 116 2.57 -24.14 -11.00
C TYR A 116 2.75 -23.72 -12.47
N LYS A 117 1.67 -23.74 -13.26
CA LYS A 117 1.67 -23.22 -14.64
C LYS A 117 1.78 -21.68 -14.67
N ILE A 118 1.09 -20.98 -13.75
CA ILE A 118 1.10 -19.50 -13.71
C ILE A 118 2.40 -19.01 -13.09
N GLU A 119 2.86 -19.63 -11.99
CA GLU A 119 4.08 -19.25 -11.27
C GLU A 119 4.95 -20.48 -10.94
N PRO A 120 5.84 -20.86 -11.87
CA PRO A 120 6.71 -22.03 -11.70
C PRO A 120 7.63 -21.95 -10.48
N ALA A 121 7.97 -20.74 -9.99
CA ALA A 121 8.78 -20.59 -8.79
C ALA A 121 8.12 -21.20 -7.52
N LEU A 122 6.80 -21.41 -7.56
CA LEU A 122 6.04 -22.06 -6.48
C LEU A 122 5.88 -23.59 -6.64
N TYR A 123 6.61 -24.19 -7.59
CA TYR A 123 6.52 -25.63 -7.82
C TYR A 123 6.74 -26.44 -6.54
N LYS A 124 5.91 -27.47 -6.31
CA LYS A 124 5.84 -28.30 -5.10
C LYS A 124 5.44 -27.57 -3.80
N LYS A 125 5.18 -26.27 -3.79
CA LYS A 125 4.62 -25.61 -2.60
C LYS A 125 3.15 -25.97 -2.43
N LYS A 126 2.73 -26.27 -1.21
CA LYS A 126 1.37 -26.66 -0.87
C LYS A 126 0.70 -25.59 -0.02
N PHE A 127 -0.55 -25.28 -0.34
CA PHE A 127 -1.40 -24.32 0.36
C PHE A 127 -2.79 -24.91 0.53
N ASP A 128 -3.54 -24.47 1.54
CA ASP A 128 -4.93 -24.90 1.73
C ASP A 128 -5.84 -24.34 0.62
N SER A 129 -5.62 -23.08 0.25
CA SER A 129 -6.28 -22.48 -0.90
C SER A 129 -5.44 -21.40 -1.57
N ILE A 130 -5.73 -21.18 -2.84
CA ILE A 130 -5.04 -20.24 -3.72
C ILE A 130 -6.10 -19.46 -4.47
N PHE A 131 -6.01 -18.13 -4.41
CA PHE A 131 -6.86 -17.22 -5.19
C PHE A 131 -6.02 -16.36 -6.11
N TYR A 132 -6.44 -16.23 -7.35
CA TYR A 132 -5.74 -15.49 -8.40
C TYR A 132 -6.62 -14.37 -8.94
N THR A 133 -6.07 -13.16 -8.98
CA THR A 133 -6.69 -12.00 -9.60
C THR A 133 -5.95 -11.69 -10.90
N LYS A 134 -6.43 -12.21 -12.00
CA LYS A 134 -5.80 -12.10 -13.34
C LYS A 134 -5.71 -10.65 -13.82
N THR A 135 -6.67 -9.82 -13.45
CA THR A 135 -6.76 -8.41 -13.88
C THR A 135 -5.78 -7.51 -13.16
N ASP A 136 -5.26 -7.92 -12.01
CA ASP A 136 -4.30 -7.15 -11.24
C ASP A 136 -2.93 -7.11 -11.92
N LYS A 137 -2.16 -6.09 -11.62
CA LYS A 137 -0.88 -5.82 -12.26
C LYS A 137 0.15 -5.30 -11.27
N THR A 138 1.39 -5.42 -11.65
CA THR A 138 2.54 -4.95 -10.88
C THR A 138 3.31 -3.93 -11.70
N GLY A 139 3.83 -2.91 -11.07
CA GLY A 139 4.68 -1.90 -11.70
C GLY A 139 5.61 -1.23 -10.70
N ASP A 140 6.63 -0.58 -11.21
CA ASP A 140 7.56 0.20 -10.40
C ASP A 140 7.03 1.62 -10.21
N ILE A 141 6.47 1.90 -9.03
CA ILE A 141 5.91 3.22 -8.69
C ILE A 141 6.96 4.33 -8.75
N HIS A 142 8.21 4.05 -8.40
CA HIS A 142 9.28 5.04 -8.45
C HIS A 142 9.54 5.47 -9.89
N LYS A 143 9.66 4.50 -10.82
CA LYS A 143 9.79 4.80 -12.26
C LYS A 143 8.56 5.53 -12.79
N PHE A 144 7.36 5.12 -12.38
CA PHE A 144 6.13 5.81 -12.79
C PHE A 144 6.16 7.30 -12.38
N CYS A 145 6.45 7.59 -11.12
CA CYS A 145 6.52 8.97 -10.62
C CYS A 145 7.58 9.80 -11.36
N ILE A 146 8.81 9.24 -11.54
CA ILE A 146 9.89 9.94 -12.25
C ILE A 146 9.49 10.24 -13.70
N ASN A 147 8.98 9.24 -14.41
CA ASN A 147 8.68 9.41 -15.84
C ASN A 147 7.45 10.28 -16.08
N LEU A 148 6.44 10.21 -15.22
CA LEU A 148 5.32 11.14 -15.24
C LEU A 148 5.79 12.59 -14.97
N THR A 149 6.64 12.79 -13.97
CA THR A 149 7.20 14.12 -13.67
C THR A 149 8.00 14.67 -14.86
N LYS A 150 8.87 13.85 -15.46
CA LYS A 150 9.61 14.24 -16.68
C LYS A 150 8.68 14.64 -17.82
N TYR A 151 7.63 13.87 -18.05
CA TYR A 151 6.63 14.18 -19.08
C TYR A 151 5.95 15.55 -18.82
N LEU A 152 5.51 15.78 -17.59
CA LEU A 152 4.81 17.02 -17.21
C LEU A 152 5.73 18.26 -17.31
N LEU A 153 6.99 18.13 -16.90
CA LEU A 153 8.00 19.20 -17.03
C LEU A 153 8.30 19.50 -18.49
N LYS A 154 8.54 18.47 -19.31
CA LYS A 154 8.81 18.63 -20.76
C LYS A 154 7.68 19.37 -21.48
N ASN A 155 6.44 19.08 -21.11
CA ASN A 155 5.26 19.71 -21.70
C ASN A 155 4.82 20.99 -20.99
N LYS A 156 5.66 21.54 -20.10
CA LYS A 156 5.40 22.79 -19.34
C LYS A 156 4.06 22.79 -18.58
N LYS A 157 3.60 21.59 -18.16
CA LYS A 157 2.35 21.45 -17.38
C LYS A 157 2.53 21.73 -15.89
N ILE A 158 3.77 21.62 -15.40
CA ILE A 158 4.12 21.87 -14.01
C ILE A 158 5.45 22.64 -13.91
N LYS A 159 5.64 23.29 -12.75
CA LYS A 159 6.94 23.78 -12.27
C LYS A 159 7.28 23.03 -11.00
N LEU A 160 8.43 22.35 -10.98
CA LEU A 160 8.94 21.69 -9.79
C LEU A 160 9.70 22.69 -8.93
N VAL A 161 9.30 22.84 -7.66
CA VAL A 161 9.96 23.68 -6.67
C VAL A 161 10.49 22.79 -5.56
N ASN A 162 11.80 22.80 -5.35
CA ASN A 162 12.46 21.95 -4.36
C ASN A 162 12.67 22.72 -3.05
N HIS A 163 11.60 22.82 -2.25
CA HIS A 163 11.69 23.34 -0.88
C HIS A 163 10.68 22.65 0.04
N GLU A 164 10.95 22.60 1.33
CA GLU A 164 10.02 22.06 2.31
C GLU A 164 8.95 23.11 2.68
N VAL A 165 7.68 22.73 2.49
CA VAL A 165 6.55 23.51 2.98
C VAL A 165 6.30 23.20 4.45
N ILE A 166 6.45 24.21 5.30
CA ILE A 166 6.23 24.09 6.76
C ILE A 166 5.01 24.88 7.25
N ASP A 167 4.55 25.87 6.49
CA ASP A 167 3.45 26.77 6.84
C ASP A 167 2.53 26.99 5.62
N LEU A 168 1.33 26.45 5.67
CA LEU A 168 0.34 26.58 4.59
C LEU A 168 -0.20 28.01 4.47
N LYS A 169 -0.22 28.81 5.56
CA LYS A 169 -0.68 30.22 5.49
C LYS A 169 0.24 31.06 4.63
N LYS A 170 1.56 30.81 4.70
CA LYS A 170 2.53 31.50 3.84
C LYS A 170 2.38 31.08 2.37
N GLU A 171 2.15 29.82 2.12
CA GLU A 171 1.96 29.33 0.75
C GLU A 171 0.64 29.83 0.12
N LEU A 172 -0.45 29.96 0.89
CA LEU A 172 -1.72 30.54 0.42
C LEU A 172 -1.61 31.99 -0.07
N LYS A 173 -0.54 32.71 0.27
CA LYS A 173 -0.27 34.07 -0.28
C LYS A 173 0.29 34.04 -1.69
N LYS A 174 0.76 32.86 -2.16
CA LYS A 174 1.46 32.68 -3.44
C LYS A 174 0.60 31.97 -4.49
N TYR A 175 -0.43 31.26 -4.07
CA TYR A 175 -1.22 30.35 -4.93
C TYR A 175 -2.72 30.50 -4.65
N ASP A 176 -3.54 30.36 -5.68
CA ASP A 176 -5.00 30.44 -5.58
C ASP A 176 -5.60 29.25 -4.83
N LYS A 177 -5.09 28.05 -5.07
CA LYS A 177 -5.50 26.80 -4.41
C LYS A 177 -4.28 25.95 -4.04
N LEU A 178 -4.33 25.26 -2.91
CA LEU A 178 -3.30 24.32 -2.44
C LEU A 178 -3.87 22.92 -2.29
N ILE A 179 -3.18 21.94 -2.84
CA ILE A 179 -3.49 20.51 -2.64
C ILE A 179 -2.41 19.88 -1.78
N VAL A 180 -2.77 19.44 -0.57
CA VAL A 180 -1.84 18.83 0.38
C VAL A 180 -1.78 17.32 0.16
N CYS A 181 -0.66 16.84 -0.41
CA CYS A 181 -0.37 15.44 -0.71
C CYS A 181 0.85 14.93 0.08
N ALA A 182 1.09 15.43 1.29
CA ALA A 182 2.34 15.27 2.04
C ALA A 182 2.40 13.98 2.90
N GLY A 183 1.60 12.95 2.60
CA GLY A 183 1.61 11.67 3.30
C GLY A 183 1.39 11.85 4.81
N VAL A 184 2.30 11.31 5.64
CA VAL A 184 2.20 11.42 7.11
C VAL A 184 2.33 12.87 7.61
N ASN A 185 3.04 13.73 6.87
CA ASN A 185 3.23 15.14 7.22
C ASN A 185 1.97 15.99 6.95
N SER A 186 1.01 15.50 6.18
CA SER A 186 -0.25 16.22 5.91
C SER A 186 -0.99 16.61 7.18
N LYS A 187 -0.91 15.77 8.23
CA LYS A 187 -1.51 16.07 9.54
C LYS A 187 -0.90 17.31 10.20
N ARG A 188 0.43 17.43 10.19
CA ARG A 188 1.15 18.61 10.73
C ARG A 188 0.77 19.88 9.97
N LEU A 189 0.78 19.80 8.65
CA LEU A 189 0.42 20.92 7.79
C LEU A 189 -1.04 21.35 7.99
N ALA A 190 -1.97 20.41 8.07
CA ALA A 190 -3.38 20.71 8.33
C ALA A 190 -3.58 21.41 9.69
N ARG A 191 -2.88 20.98 10.74
CA ARG A 191 -2.93 21.63 12.06
C ARG A 191 -2.47 23.08 12.04
N SER A 192 -1.52 23.46 11.20
CA SER A 192 -1.03 24.85 11.11
C SER A 192 -2.11 25.85 10.70
N ILE A 193 -3.21 25.35 10.11
CA ILE A 193 -4.36 26.16 9.66
C ILE A 193 -5.66 25.80 10.40
N GLY A 194 -5.58 25.02 11.49
CA GLY A 194 -6.74 24.64 12.31
C GLY A 194 -7.57 23.47 11.77
N ASP A 195 -7.09 22.75 10.72
CA ASP A 195 -7.69 21.51 10.26
C ASP A 195 -7.17 20.29 11.03
N ASN A 196 -7.99 19.26 11.12
CA ASN A 196 -7.61 18.00 11.76
C ASN A 196 -7.77 16.81 10.80
N LEU A 197 -6.65 16.11 10.55
CA LEU A 197 -6.62 14.88 9.77
C LEU A 197 -6.27 13.70 10.68
N ALA A 198 -7.15 12.71 10.71
CA ALA A 198 -6.96 11.50 11.52
C ALA A 198 -5.94 10.55 10.85
N ILE A 199 -4.69 10.99 10.70
CA ILE A 199 -3.60 10.21 10.13
C ILE A 199 -2.63 9.81 11.23
N TYR A 200 -2.24 8.52 11.26
CA TYR A 200 -1.17 8.02 12.10
C TYR A 200 -0.10 7.33 11.25
N PRO A 201 1.21 7.59 11.49
CA PRO A 201 2.29 6.93 10.77
C PRO A 201 2.41 5.48 11.22
N VAL A 202 2.22 4.54 10.29
CA VAL A 202 2.45 3.12 10.54
C VAL A 202 3.65 2.68 9.71
N LYS A 203 4.76 2.39 10.40
CA LYS A 203 6.01 1.97 9.75
C LYS A 203 5.86 0.58 9.15
N GLY A 204 6.30 0.43 7.92
CA GLY A 204 6.43 -0.84 7.22
C GLY A 204 7.87 -1.07 6.79
N TYR A 205 8.24 -2.32 6.64
CA TYR A 205 9.56 -2.73 6.19
C TYR A 205 9.49 -3.47 4.87
N SER A 206 10.56 -3.38 4.11
CA SER A 206 10.76 -4.22 2.94
C SER A 206 12.22 -4.53 2.74
N VAL A 207 12.48 -5.60 2.00
CA VAL A 207 13.79 -5.90 1.44
C VAL A 207 13.66 -5.98 -0.07
N THR A 208 14.65 -5.47 -0.76
CA THR A 208 14.78 -5.63 -2.21
C THR A 208 15.97 -6.54 -2.48
N VAL A 209 15.69 -7.67 -3.10
CA VAL A 209 16.71 -8.60 -3.60
C VAL A 209 17.08 -8.15 -5.01
N ASN A 210 18.33 -7.77 -5.23
CA ASN A 210 18.85 -7.46 -6.54
C ASN A 210 19.29 -8.75 -7.24
N HIS A 211 19.16 -8.79 -8.56
CA HIS A 211 19.52 -9.94 -9.40
C HIS A 211 19.01 -11.30 -8.89
N PRO A 212 17.69 -11.41 -8.58
CA PRO A 212 17.12 -12.59 -7.92
C PRO A 212 17.14 -13.86 -8.79
N GLY A 213 17.48 -13.74 -10.06
CA GLY A 213 17.55 -14.86 -10.99
C GLY A 213 16.21 -15.38 -11.49
N LYS A 214 16.26 -16.51 -12.20
CA LYS A 214 15.07 -17.17 -12.81
C LYS A 214 14.18 -17.89 -11.79
N ASN A 215 14.70 -18.18 -10.59
CA ASN A 215 13.98 -18.92 -9.55
C ASN A 215 13.10 -17.99 -8.69
N ALA A 216 13.13 -16.70 -8.94
CA ALA A 216 12.28 -15.73 -8.27
C ALA A 216 10.93 -15.58 -8.98
N PRO A 217 9.84 -15.32 -8.25
CA PRO A 217 8.51 -15.20 -8.84
C PRO A 217 8.42 -13.98 -9.76
N TYR A 218 7.66 -14.15 -10.84
CA TYR A 218 7.26 -13.05 -11.73
C TYR A 218 5.88 -12.49 -11.36
N THR A 219 4.99 -13.34 -10.86
CA THR A 219 3.67 -12.94 -10.36
C THR A 219 3.83 -12.35 -8.96
N SER A 220 3.12 -11.26 -8.68
CA SER A 220 3.06 -10.75 -7.31
C SER A 220 2.33 -11.74 -6.40
N LEU A 221 2.87 -11.97 -5.23
CA LEU A 221 2.35 -12.92 -4.25
C LEU A 221 1.93 -12.20 -2.98
N LEU A 222 0.82 -12.64 -2.39
CA LEU A 222 0.40 -12.20 -1.07
C LEU A 222 0.21 -13.40 -0.16
N ASP A 223 1.05 -13.48 0.87
CA ASP A 223 0.93 -14.44 1.96
C ASP A 223 0.16 -13.81 3.11
N ASP A 224 -1.09 -14.19 3.27
CA ASP A 224 -1.95 -13.57 4.27
C ASP A 224 -1.54 -13.93 5.71
N LYS A 225 -0.99 -15.11 5.94
CA LYS A 225 -0.52 -15.57 7.27
C LYS A 225 0.63 -14.69 7.78
N TYR A 226 1.62 -14.42 6.94
CA TYR A 226 2.80 -13.64 7.31
C TYR A 226 2.64 -12.15 7.02
N LYS A 227 1.54 -11.74 6.35
CA LYS A 227 1.31 -10.36 5.88
C LYS A 227 2.45 -9.85 5.02
N ILE A 228 2.93 -10.71 4.13
CA ILE A 228 4.03 -10.46 3.20
C ILE A 228 3.48 -10.36 1.79
N VAL A 229 3.95 -9.34 1.07
CA VAL A 229 3.67 -9.11 -0.35
C VAL A 229 4.98 -9.10 -1.11
N THR A 230 5.04 -9.80 -2.26
CA THR A 230 6.16 -9.71 -3.18
C THR A 230 5.77 -8.95 -4.44
N SER A 231 6.74 -8.24 -5.03
CA SER A 231 6.57 -7.54 -6.29
C SER A 231 7.85 -7.62 -7.11
N ARG A 232 7.76 -8.17 -8.32
CA ARG A 232 8.86 -8.10 -9.28
C ARG A 232 8.91 -6.70 -9.88
N LEU A 233 10.05 -6.04 -9.77
CA LEU A 233 10.28 -4.68 -10.27
C LEU A 233 11.30 -4.74 -11.42
N GLY A 234 10.80 -4.78 -12.65
CA GLY A 234 11.62 -5.04 -13.82
C GLY A 234 12.20 -6.47 -13.84
N LYS A 235 13.35 -6.63 -14.49
CA LYS A 235 14.05 -7.93 -14.60
C LYS A 235 14.87 -8.26 -13.35
N ASP A 236 15.44 -7.26 -12.71
CA ASP A 236 16.58 -7.39 -11.81
C ASP A 236 16.27 -7.16 -10.33
N ARG A 237 15.00 -6.90 -9.96
CA ARG A 237 14.64 -6.64 -8.56
C ARG A 237 13.40 -7.40 -8.15
N LEU A 238 13.47 -8.03 -6.96
CA LEU A 238 12.32 -8.58 -6.27
C LEU A 238 12.18 -7.88 -4.92
N ARG A 239 11.07 -7.18 -4.72
CA ARG A 239 10.75 -6.54 -3.45
C ARG A 239 9.86 -7.46 -2.63
N ILE A 240 10.22 -7.63 -1.35
CA ILE A 240 9.45 -8.36 -0.36
C ILE A 240 9.11 -7.36 0.74
N ALA A 241 7.83 -7.06 0.90
CA ALA A 241 7.35 -6.07 1.86
C ALA A 241 6.40 -6.72 2.86
N GLY A 242 6.46 -6.28 4.11
CA GLY A 242 5.59 -6.81 5.14
C GLY A 242 5.63 -5.97 6.40
N THR A 243 5.05 -6.53 7.43
CA THR A 243 5.05 -6.02 8.80
C THR A 243 4.44 -4.62 8.97
N ALA A 244 4.00 -4.34 10.16
CA ALA A 244 3.49 -3.04 10.57
C ALA A 244 3.99 -2.71 11.98
N GLU A 245 4.41 -1.46 12.19
CA GLU A 245 4.88 -0.99 13.49
C GLU A 245 4.29 0.38 13.78
N LEU A 246 3.60 0.50 14.93
CA LEU A 246 3.08 1.76 15.45
C LEU A 246 4.14 2.38 16.39
N ASN A 247 5.07 3.13 15.82
CA ASN A 247 6.22 3.73 16.50
C ASN A 247 6.42 5.21 16.12
N GLY A 248 5.33 5.94 15.90
CA GLY A 248 5.40 7.36 15.51
C GLY A 248 6.19 7.55 14.23
N TYR A 249 7.00 8.61 14.19
CA TYR A 249 7.77 9.01 13.01
C TYR A 249 9.15 8.37 12.92
N ASN A 250 9.46 7.38 13.78
CA ASN A 250 10.76 6.69 13.73
C ASN A 250 10.92 5.88 12.43
N LEU A 251 12.04 6.10 11.72
CA LEU A 251 12.39 5.44 10.46
C LEU A 251 13.54 4.44 10.58
N ASP A 252 14.09 4.22 11.78
CA ASP A 252 15.19 3.29 11.99
C ASP A 252 14.84 1.89 11.48
N ILE A 253 15.80 1.27 10.79
CA ILE A 253 15.66 -0.08 10.28
C ILE A 253 16.08 -1.06 11.38
N ILE A 254 15.10 -1.80 11.91
CA ILE A 254 15.32 -2.78 12.98
C ILE A 254 15.54 -4.16 12.36
N GLN A 255 16.68 -4.77 12.62
CA GLN A 255 17.06 -6.07 12.04
C GLN A 255 16.08 -7.19 12.36
N ASP A 256 15.48 -7.21 13.56
CA ASP A 256 14.46 -8.19 13.94
C ASP A 256 13.18 -8.06 13.10
N ARG A 257 12.98 -6.94 12.40
CA ARG A 257 11.85 -6.73 11.49
C ARG A 257 12.20 -7.08 10.03
N ILE A 258 13.50 -7.10 9.69
CA ILE A 258 14.01 -7.47 8.37
C ILE A 258 14.22 -8.98 8.25
N ARG A 259 14.82 -9.63 9.25
CA ARG A 259 15.09 -11.08 9.24
C ARG A 259 13.88 -11.95 8.86
N PRO A 260 12.65 -11.72 9.36
CA PRO A 260 11.49 -12.52 8.95
C PRO A 260 11.17 -12.42 7.46
N LEU A 261 11.41 -11.26 6.82
CA LEU A 261 11.19 -11.07 5.38
C LEU A 261 12.20 -11.88 4.57
N ILE A 262 13.48 -11.86 4.98
CA ILE A 262 14.55 -12.63 4.34
C ILE A 262 14.28 -14.13 4.53
N SER A 263 14.01 -14.58 5.76
CA SER A 263 13.72 -15.98 6.06
C SER A 263 12.50 -16.50 5.29
N TRP A 264 11.44 -15.69 5.17
CA TRP A 264 10.29 -16.05 4.34
C TRP A 264 10.70 -16.23 2.88
N CYS A 265 11.52 -15.29 2.35
CA CYS A 265 11.99 -15.33 0.97
C CYS A 265 12.80 -16.59 0.68
N THR A 266 13.80 -16.92 1.51
CA THR A 266 14.66 -18.10 1.33
C THR A 266 13.89 -19.41 1.52
N ASN A 267 12.92 -19.44 2.43
CA ASN A 267 12.05 -20.59 2.62
C ASN A 267 11.09 -20.82 1.44
N MET A 268 10.55 -19.75 0.87
CA MET A 268 9.67 -19.85 -0.30
C MET A 268 10.46 -20.15 -1.57
N PHE A 269 11.62 -19.56 -1.75
CA PHE A 269 12.45 -19.65 -2.94
C PHE A 269 13.89 -20.03 -2.59
N PRO A 270 14.17 -21.30 -2.24
CA PRO A 270 15.50 -21.73 -1.75
C PRO A 270 16.64 -21.51 -2.75
N LYS A 271 16.32 -21.34 -4.03
CA LYS A 271 17.32 -21.14 -5.10
C LYS A 271 17.47 -19.67 -5.52
N ILE A 272 16.84 -18.74 -4.77
CA ILE A 272 17.00 -17.31 -5.04
C ILE A 272 18.37 -16.84 -4.54
N ASN A 273 19.03 -15.99 -5.31
CA ASN A 273 20.23 -15.32 -4.84
C ASN A 273 19.82 -14.18 -3.88
N THR A 274 20.40 -14.21 -2.68
CA THR A 274 20.13 -13.21 -1.63
C THR A 274 21.39 -12.44 -1.20
N ASP A 275 22.46 -12.46 -1.99
CA ASP A 275 23.75 -11.84 -1.63
C ASP A 275 23.65 -10.31 -1.64
N ASP A 276 22.82 -9.74 -2.53
CA ASP A 276 22.58 -8.29 -2.58
C ASP A 276 21.14 -7.97 -2.15
N ILE A 277 20.94 -7.81 -0.84
CA ILE A 277 19.66 -7.42 -0.24
C ILE A 277 19.75 -6.02 0.33
N LYS A 278 18.80 -5.15 -0.10
CA LYS A 278 18.70 -3.78 0.42
C LYS A 278 17.46 -3.63 1.30
N PRO A 279 17.62 -3.42 2.62
CA PRO A 279 16.51 -3.14 3.51
C PRO A 279 16.01 -1.71 3.35
N TRP A 280 14.72 -1.51 3.64
CA TRP A 280 14.09 -0.20 3.62
C TRP A 280 12.95 -0.15 4.63
N ALA A 281 12.69 1.04 5.20
CA ALA A 281 11.54 1.32 6.03
C ALA A 281 10.85 2.60 5.57
N GLY A 282 9.53 2.66 5.75
CA GLY A 282 8.75 3.86 5.41
C GLY A 282 7.45 3.96 6.20
N LEU A 283 6.93 5.18 6.30
CA LEU A 283 5.73 5.50 7.07
C LEU A 283 4.50 5.53 6.17
N ARG A 284 3.55 4.66 6.45
CA ARG A 284 2.25 4.64 5.79
C ARG A 284 1.32 5.65 6.47
N PRO A 285 0.73 6.60 5.75
CA PRO A 285 -0.23 7.57 6.31
C PRO A 285 -1.58 6.88 6.53
N MET A 286 -1.72 6.18 7.66
CA MET A 286 -2.91 5.36 7.93
C MET A 286 -4.04 6.18 8.54
N THR A 287 -5.20 6.15 7.91
CA THR A 287 -6.46 6.63 8.48
C THR A 287 -7.13 5.54 9.31
N PRO A 288 -7.94 5.86 10.32
CA PRO A 288 -8.59 4.85 11.15
C PRO A 288 -9.60 3.97 10.38
N ASN A 289 -10.24 4.53 9.37
CA ASN A 289 -11.19 3.82 8.51
C ASN A 289 -10.56 3.22 7.24
N MET A 290 -9.23 3.36 7.05
CA MET A 290 -8.49 2.86 5.88
C MET A 290 -8.85 3.54 4.54
N LEU A 291 -9.73 4.53 4.53
CA LEU A 291 -10.08 5.29 3.32
C LEU A 291 -9.16 6.50 3.15
N PRO A 292 -8.77 6.85 1.93
CA PRO A 292 -8.02 8.07 1.67
C PRO A 292 -8.87 9.32 1.98
N ILE A 293 -8.19 10.38 2.34
CA ILE A 293 -8.79 11.68 2.58
C ILE A 293 -8.70 12.49 1.30
N THR A 294 -9.83 12.66 0.60
CA THR A 294 -9.96 13.46 -0.62
C THR A 294 -11.08 14.46 -0.40
N LYS A 295 -10.77 15.65 0.12
CA LYS A 295 -11.76 16.65 0.53
C LYS A 295 -11.18 18.05 0.59
N GLN A 296 -12.06 19.07 0.62
CA GLN A 296 -11.74 20.46 0.93
C GLN A 296 -11.46 20.63 2.43
N GLY A 297 -10.59 21.57 2.79
CA GLY A 297 -10.32 22.01 4.15
C GLY A 297 -11.34 23.03 4.65
N LYS A 298 -11.08 23.61 5.84
CA LYS A 298 -11.87 24.74 6.36
C LYS A 298 -11.68 26.00 5.54
N ASP A 299 -10.43 26.33 5.14
CA ASP A 299 -10.18 27.32 4.09
C ASP A 299 -10.51 26.67 2.75
N LYS A 300 -11.45 27.27 1.99
CA LYS A 300 -11.93 26.74 0.71
C LYS A 300 -10.83 26.61 -0.35
N ARG A 301 -9.73 27.31 -0.22
CA ARG A 301 -8.57 27.20 -1.11
C ARG A 301 -7.69 26.00 -0.83
N ILE A 302 -7.89 25.31 0.30
CA ILE A 302 -7.08 24.15 0.70
C ILE A 302 -7.82 22.85 0.46
N TRP A 303 -7.14 21.94 -0.19
CA TRP A 303 -7.61 20.60 -0.51
C TRP A 303 -6.67 19.54 0.00
N TYR A 304 -7.18 18.38 0.37
CA TYR A 304 -6.40 17.26 0.85
C TYR A 304 -6.56 16.07 -0.07
N ASN A 305 -5.45 15.48 -0.52
CA ASN A 305 -5.41 14.17 -1.17
C ASN A 305 -4.31 13.32 -0.52
N THR A 306 -4.63 12.66 0.59
CA THR A 306 -3.65 12.03 1.49
C THR A 306 -4.29 10.88 2.26
N GLY A 307 -3.54 10.24 3.19
CA GLY A 307 -4.11 9.21 4.07
C GLY A 307 -4.36 7.87 3.40
N HIS A 308 -3.67 7.56 2.30
CA HIS A 308 -3.88 6.34 1.51
C HIS A 308 -3.37 5.05 2.19
N GLY A 309 -2.72 5.16 3.34
CA GLY A 309 -2.19 4.02 4.07
C GLY A 309 -1.18 3.21 3.25
N HIS A 310 -1.41 1.91 3.16
CA HIS A 310 -0.60 0.99 2.35
C HIS A 310 -1.09 0.84 0.89
N LEU A 311 -2.17 1.52 0.52
CA LEU A 311 -2.82 1.43 -0.80
C LEU A 311 -2.56 2.66 -1.67
N GLY A 312 -1.53 3.47 -1.36
CA GLY A 312 -1.24 4.69 -2.11
C GLY A 312 -1.06 4.43 -3.60
N TRP A 313 -0.23 3.46 -3.97
CA TRP A 313 -0.08 3.05 -5.37
C TRP A 313 -1.41 2.59 -5.99
N THR A 314 -2.16 1.76 -5.28
CA THR A 314 -3.42 1.21 -5.78
C THR A 314 -4.50 2.27 -6.02
N LEU A 315 -4.56 3.33 -5.21
CA LEU A 315 -5.69 4.26 -5.19
C LEU A 315 -5.39 5.65 -5.76
N SER A 316 -4.12 6.03 -5.94
CA SER A 316 -3.76 7.44 -6.20
C SER A 316 -4.21 7.96 -7.56
N ALA A 317 -4.31 7.14 -8.60
CA ALA A 317 -4.84 7.61 -9.88
C ALA A 317 -6.32 8.01 -9.75
N TYR A 318 -7.13 7.19 -9.07
CA TYR A 318 -8.53 7.53 -8.84
C TYR A 318 -8.71 8.74 -7.91
N THR A 319 -7.95 8.83 -6.82
CA THR A 319 -8.06 9.97 -5.90
C THR A 319 -7.50 11.25 -6.51
N GLY A 320 -6.48 11.15 -7.37
CA GLY A 320 -5.97 12.27 -8.17
C GLY A 320 -7.04 12.80 -9.15
N PHE A 321 -7.68 11.91 -9.88
CA PHE A 321 -8.80 12.27 -10.75
C PHE A 321 -9.98 12.87 -9.96
N LYS A 322 -10.33 12.27 -8.82
CA LYS A 322 -11.41 12.77 -7.97
C LYS A 322 -11.13 14.17 -7.44
N ILE A 323 -9.91 14.45 -6.95
CA ILE A 323 -9.57 15.77 -6.40
C ILE A 323 -9.55 16.85 -7.50
N ALA A 324 -9.09 16.52 -8.71
CA ALA A 324 -9.12 17.42 -9.84
C ALA A 324 -10.56 17.84 -10.17
N ASN A 325 -11.46 16.87 -10.34
CA ASN A 325 -12.87 17.18 -10.61
C ASN A 325 -13.56 17.98 -9.50
N LEU A 326 -13.21 17.73 -8.22
CA LEU A 326 -13.75 18.51 -7.11
C LEU A 326 -13.29 19.97 -7.16
N ILE A 327 -12.05 20.22 -7.58
CA ILE A 327 -11.48 21.55 -7.67
C ILE A 327 -12.03 22.31 -8.89
N GLU A 328 -12.27 21.63 -10.00
CA GLU A 328 -12.81 22.21 -11.23
C GLU A 328 -14.29 22.63 -11.07
N ASN A 329 -15.05 21.96 -10.20
CA ASN A 329 -16.46 22.24 -9.96
C ASN A 329 -16.71 23.11 -8.70
N ASP A 330 -15.65 23.63 -8.06
CA ASP A 330 -15.68 24.55 -6.92
C ASP A 330 -15.55 26.01 -7.42
#